data_fce0c68510320d50756c251a43025b5b
#
_entry.id   fce0c68510320d50756c251a43025b5b
#
_cell.length_a   1.000
_cell.length_b   1.000
_cell.length_c   1.000
_cell.angle_alpha   90.00
_cell.angle_beta   90.00
_cell.angle_gamma   90.00
#
_symmetry.space_group_name_H-M   'P 1'
#
loop_
_entity.id
_entity.type
_entity.pdbx_description
1 polymer ?
#
loop_
_entity_poly.entity_id
_entity_poly.type
_entity_poly.pdbx_seq_one_letter_code
_entity_poly.pdbx_strand_id
1 'polypeptide(L)'
;TDHDCLAGTVRGKVIGKRYGVNVIPGVEISAIDNEAGKKVHILCYLADAPDRLEGLCKRTSIARKRAGQIMMLKVAGRFPITSDFIISHASGSTNLYKQHIMHALMDAGYTNEIFGDLFHALFSRESETNVLAPTKYPSIEEVLEEVHGAGGIAVLAHPAFYDNFD
;
A
#
# COMPACT_ATOMS: atom_id res chain seq x y z
N THR A 1 -5.29 -10.25 3.08
CA THR A 1 -5.68 -8.95 2.48
C THR A 1 -4.43 -8.20 2.03
N ASP A 2 -4.11 -8.25 0.75
CA ASP A 2 -3.03 -7.44 0.18
C ASP A 2 -3.55 -6.02 -0.13
N HIS A 3 -2.67 -5.02 -0.07
CA HIS A 3 -3.02 -3.66 -0.42
C HIS A 3 -3.28 -3.48 -1.92
N ASP A 4 -4.49 -3.04 -2.25
CA ASP A 4 -4.91 -2.64 -3.61
C ASP A 4 -4.61 -3.73 -4.68
N CYS A 5 -4.70 -5.02 -4.29
CA CYS A 5 -4.37 -6.15 -5.15
C CYS A 5 -5.14 -7.43 -4.76
N LEU A 6 -5.79 -8.06 -5.72
CA LEU A 6 -6.54 -9.31 -5.54
C LEU A 6 -5.71 -10.58 -5.79
N ALA A 7 -4.52 -10.44 -6.40
CA ALA A 7 -3.72 -11.60 -6.84
C ALA A 7 -3.25 -12.50 -5.68
N GLY A 8 -2.92 -11.92 -4.52
CA GLY A 8 -2.52 -12.68 -3.33
C GLY A 8 -3.65 -13.55 -2.79
N THR A 9 -4.87 -13.05 -2.80
CA THR A 9 -6.07 -13.81 -2.41
C THR A 9 -6.28 -15.03 -3.31
N VAL A 10 -6.15 -14.87 -4.63
CA VAL A 10 -6.27 -15.99 -5.58
C VAL A 10 -5.22 -17.06 -5.31
N ARG A 11 -3.95 -16.65 -5.17
CA ARG A 11 -2.85 -17.57 -4.83
C ARG A 11 -3.08 -18.25 -3.47
N GLY A 12 -3.50 -17.47 -2.47
CA GLY A 12 -3.79 -17.97 -1.13
C GLY A 12 -4.87 -19.06 -1.15
N LYS A 13 -5.98 -18.86 -1.88
CA LYS A 13 -7.04 -19.87 -2.04
C LYS A 13 -6.53 -21.18 -2.67
N VAL A 14 -5.70 -21.07 -3.72
CA VAL A 14 -5.14 -22.25 -4.41
C VAL A 14 -4.20 -23.03 -3.48
N ILE A 15 -3.30 -22.32 -2.79
CA ILE A 15 -2.33 -22.93 -1.88
C ILE A 15 -3.05 -23.48 -0.64
N GLY A 16 -3.95 -22.70 -0.04
CA GLY A 16 -4.72 -23.12 1.13
C GLY A 16 -5.49 -24.42 0.89
N LYS A 17 -6.17 -24.54 -0.25
CA LYS A 17 -6.86 -25.79 -0.65
C LYS A 17 -5.90 -26.99 -0.69
N ARG A 18 -4.65 -26.78 -1.17
CA ARG A 18 -3.65 -27.87 -1.25
C ARG A 18 -3.20 -28.35 0.13
N TYR A 19 -3.14 -27.45 1.10
CA TYR A 19 -2.64 -27.73 2.46
C TYR A 19 -3.73 -27.85 3.53
N GLY A 20 -5.01 -27.89 3.11
CA GLY A 20 -6.15 -27.99 4.03
C GLY A 20 -6.37 -26.76 4.89
N VAL A 21 -5.87 -25.59 4.46
CA VAL A 21 -6.07 -24.30 5.13
C VAL A 21 -7.23 -23.56 4.49
N ASN A 22 -8.20 -23.16 5.32
CA ASN A 22 -9.31 -22.33 4.87
C ASN A 22 -8.84 -20.87 4.70
N VAL A 23 -8.90 -20.34 3.48
CA VAL A 23 -8.49 -18.97 3.15
C VAL A 23 -9.73 -18.11 2.90
N ILE A 24 -9.92 -17.10 3.74
CA ILE A 24 -10.95 -16.08 3.58
C ILE A 24 -10.45 -15.05 2.57
N PRO A 25 -11.12 -14.89 1.41
CA PRO A 25 -10.71 -13.91 0.41
C PRO A 25 -10.99 -12.49 0.88
N GLY A 26 -10.04 -11.61 0.68
CA GLY A 26 -10.17 -10.18 0.97
C GLY A 26 -9.10 -9.34 0.31
N VAL A 27 -9.31 -8.03 0.32
CA VAL A 27 -8.38 -7.02 -0.15
C VAL A 27 -8.45 -5.81 0.80
N GLU A 28 -7.32 -5.15 1.03
CA GLU A 28 -7.26 -3.90 1.77
C GLU A 28 -7.15 -2.73 0.79
N ILE A 29 -8.23 -1.95 0.67
CA ILE A 29 -8.35 -0.87 -0.31
C ILE A 29 -7.98 0.44 0.35
N SER A 30 -7.08 1.20 -0.30
CA SER A 30 -6.71 2.53 0.15
C SER A 30 -7.69 3.57 -0.35
N ALA A 31 -8.20 4.38 0.57
CA ALA A 31 -9.13 5.48 0.34
C ALA A 31 -8.62 6.79 0.95
N ILE A 32 -9.30 7.87 0.63
CA ILE A 32 -9.15 9.18 1.25
C ILE A 32 -10.47 9.62 1.84
N ASP A 33 -10.45 10.05 3.09
CA ASP A 33 -11.50 10.84 3.68
C ASP A 33 -11.31 12.28 3.20
N ASN A 34 -12.21 12.75 2.34
CA ASN A 34 -12.12 14.09 1.76
C ASN A 34 -12.43 15.21 2.77
N GLU A 35 -13.21 14.93 3.81
CA GLU A 35 -13.55 15.90 4.85
C GLU A 35 -12.39 16.09 5.83
N ALA A 36 -11.84 14.99 6.34
CA ALA A 36 -10.71 15.03 7.26
C ALA A 36 -9.35 15.19 6.57
N GLY A 37 -9.27 15.00 5.24
CA GLY A 37 -8.01 14.99 4.49
C GLY A 37 -7.08 13.82 4.88
N LYS A 38 -7.63 12.79 5.54
CA LYS A 38 -6.88 11.65 6.08
C LYS A 38 -7.00 10.43 5.17
N LYS A 39 -5.89 9.69 5.06
CA LYS A 39 -5.89 8.40 4.38
C LYS A 39 -6.55 7.36 5.27
N VAL A 40 -7.43 6.55 4.67
CA VAL A 40 -8.20 5.50 5.31
C VAL A 40 -7.98 4.18 4.56
N HIS A 41 -8.06 3.06 5.25
CA HIS A 41 -8.05 1.74 4.64
C HIS A 41 -9.38 1.02 4.91
N ILE A 42 -9.97 0.47 3.85
CA ILE A 42 -11.20 -0.30 3.90
C ILE A 42 -10.90 -1.72 3.44
N LEU A 43 -11.16 -2.68 4.32
CA LEU A 43 -11.08 -4.10 3.98
C LEU A 43 -12.37 -4.49 3.26
N CYS A 44 -12.22 -5.24 2.17
CA CYS A 44 -13.33 -5.94 1.53
C CYS A 44 -13.13 -7.43 1.69
N TYR A 45 -14.09 -8.10 2.30
CA TYR A 45 -14.10 -9.55 2.44
C TYR A 45 -15.22 -10.19 1.65
N LEU A 46 -15.00 -11.44 1.20
CA LEU A 46 -16.02 -12.34 0.66
C LEU A 46 -16.82 -11.75 -0.52
N ALA A 47 -16.21 -10.89 -1.34
CA ALA A 47 -16.88 -10.36 -2.51
C ALA A 47 -17.38 -11.48 -3.45
N ASP A 48 -18.66 -11.43 -3.83
CA ASP A 48 -19.27 -12.36 -4.77
C ASP A 48 -18.73 -12.16 -6.19
N ALA A 49 -18.48 -10.90 -6.57
CA ALA A 49 -17.94 -10.50 -7.87
C ALA A 49 -16.65 -9.66 -7.70
N PRO A 50 -15.52 -10.29 -7.26
CA PRO A 50 -14.27 -9.58 -6.97
C PRO A 50 -13.67 -8.84 -8.17
N ASP A 51 -13.97 -9.29 -9.40
CA ASP A 51 -13.50 -8.65 -10.64
C ASP A 51 -13.97 -7.19 -10.76
N ARG A 52 -15.08 -6.83 -10.13
CA ARG A 52 -15.57 -5.44 -10.08
C ARG A 52 -14.58 -4.51 -9.36
N LEU A 53 -13.81 -5.04 -8.41
CA LEU A 53 -12.81 -4.28 -7.66
C LEU A 53 -11.47 -4.10 -8.43
N GLU A 54 -11.25 -4.83 -9.53
CA GLU A 54 -9.99 -4.78 -10.27
C GLU A 54 -9.69 -3.38 -10.81
N GLY A 55 -10.69 -2.68 -11.33
CA GLY A 55 -10.53 -1.32 -11.86
C GLY A 55 -10.06 -0.35 -10.79
N LEU A 56 -10.67 -0.39 -9.61
CA LEU A 56 -10.33 0.41 -8.45
C LEU A 56 -8.90 0.11 -7.97
N CYS A 57 -8.60 -1.15 -7.73
CA CYS A 57 -7.27 -1.62 -7.30
C CYS A 57 -6.17 -1.24 -8.30
N LYS A 58 -6.43 -1.40 -9.61
CA LYS A 58 -5.48 -1.07 -10.66
C LYS A 58 -5.15 0.44 -10.70
N ARG A 59 -6.16 1.31 -10.58
CA ARG A 59 -5.93 2.78 -10.54
C ARG A 59 -5.04 3.15 -9.35
N THR A 60 -5.34 2.62 -8.18
CA THR A 60 -4.56 2.88 -6.95
C THR A 60 -3.14 2.31 -7.05
N SER A 61 -2.99 1.10 -7.59
CA SER A 61 -1.68 0.47 -7.80
C SER A 61 -0.80 1.30 -8.76
N ILE A 62 -1.36 1.83 -9.86
CA ILE A 62 -0.63 2.70 -10.79
C ILE A 62 -0.19 3.99 -10.09
N ALA A 63 -1.07 4.62 -9.28
CA ALA A 63 -0.74 5.82 -8.53
C ALA A 63 0.39 5.56 -7.51
N ARG A 64 0.35 4.43 -6.79
CA ARG A 64 1.42 3.99 -5.88
C ARG A 64 2.73 3.74 -6.61
N LYS A 65 2.70 3.09 -7.76
CA LYS A 65 3.90 2.82 -8.56
C LYS A 65 4.60 4.13 -8.96
N ARG A 66 3.84 5.12 -9.43
CA ARG A 66 4.37 6.46 -9.74
C ARG A 66 4.98 7.15 -8.52
N ALA A 67 4.27 7.12 -7.39
CA ALA A 67 4.77 7.71 -6.15
C ALA A 67 6.06 7.02 -5.67
N GLY A 68 6.12 5.69 -5.71
CA GLY A 68 7.32 4.91 -5.39
C GLY A 68 8.52 5.28 -6.27
N GLN A 69 8.30 5.42 -7.58
CA GLN A 69 9.35 5.85 -8.51
C GLN A 69 9.87 7.25 -8.21
N ILE A 70 8.98 8.20 -7.90
CA ILE A 70 9.39 9.57 -7.53
C ILE A 70 10.19 9.57 -6.23
N MET A 71 9.73 8.84 -5.22
CA MET A 71 10.45 8.71 -3.93
C MET A 71 11.84 8.10 -4.15
N MET A 72 11.93 7.03 -4.93
CA MET A 72 13.20 6.37 -5.29
C MET A 72 14.17 7.35 -5.97
N LEU A 73 13.72 8.09 -6.97
CA LEU A 73 14.57 9.07 -7.67
C LEU A 73 15.05 10.18 -6.74
N LYS A 74 14.20 10.66 -5.83
CA LYS A 74 14.59 11.64 -4.83
C LYS A 74 15.65 11.09 -3.87
N VAL A 75 15.54 9.81 -3.47
CA VAL A 75 16.54 9.13 -2.61
C VAL A 75 17.84 8.91 -3.36
N ALA A 76 17.80 8.40 -4.60
CA ALA A 76 18.99 8.22 -5.42
C ALA A 76 19.72 9.53 -5.74
N GLY A 77 19.00 10.67 -5.75
CA GLY A 77 19.61 12.01 -5.87
C GLY A 77 20.26 12.54 -4.60
N ARG A 78 19.98 11.94 -3.43
CA ARG A 78 20.54 12.36 -2.13
C ARG A 78 21.60 11.44 -1.57
N PHE A 79 21.51 10.16 -1.90
CA PHE A 79 22.41 9.11 -1.44
C PHE A 79 23.17 8.54 -2.64
N PRO A 80 24.45 8.19 -2.52
CA PRO A 80 25.24 7.61 -3.60
C PRO A 80 24.86 6.13 -3.84
N ILE A 81 23.59 5.88 -4.13
CA ILE A 81 23.02 4.59 -4.51
C ILE A 81 22.23 4.73 -5.81
N THR A 82 22.23 3.69 -6.63
CA THR A 82 21.53 3.70 -7.91
C THR A 82 20.06 3.32 -7.77
N SER A 83 19.22 3.78 -8.71
CA SER A 83 17.83 3.35 -8.80
C SER A 83 17.70 1.83 -8.97
N ASP A 84 18.59 1.20 -9.75
CA ASP A 84 18.58 -0.26 -9.96
C ASP A 84 18.90 -1.02 -8.66
N PHE A 85 19.79 -0.49 -7.83
CA PHE A 85 20.04 -1.05 -6.51
C PHE A 85 18.80 -1.01 -5.63
N ILE A 86 18.06 0.11 -5.61
CA ILE A 86 16.81 0.21 -4.86
C ILE A 86 15.74 -0.75 -5.42
N ILE A 87 15.63 -0.86 -6.75
CA ILE A 87 14.66 -1.73 -7.41
C ILE A 87 14.92 -3.20 -7.10
N SER A 88 16.19 -3.62 -6.98
CA SER A 88 16.53 -5.01 -6.64
C SER A 88 15.91 -5.46 -5.31
N HIS A 89 15.72 -4.54 -4.34
CA HIS A 89 15.08 -4.81 -3.04
C HIS A 89 13.55 -4.94 -3.13
N ALA A 90 12.95 -4.56 -4.27
CA ALA A 90 11.52 -4.72 -4.54
C ALA A 90 11.20 -5.97 -5.39
N SER A 91 12.18 -6.87 -5.58
CA SER A 91 12.00 -8.09 -6.37
C SER A 91 10.82 -8.93 -5.85
N GLY A 92 9.91 -9.32 -6.74
CA GLY A 92 8.70 -10.05 -6.41
C GLY A 92 7.53 -9.22 -5.88
N SER A 93 7.71 -7.92 -5.67
CA SER A 93 6.64 -6.99 -5.29
C SER A 93 6.01 -6.31 -6.52
N THR A 94 4.70 -6.08 -6.47
CA THR A 94 3.97 -5.32 -7.51
C THR A 94 4.33 -3.84 -7.53
N ASN A 95 4.72 -3.28 -6.39
CA ASN A 95 5.02 -1.88 -6.22
C ASN A 95 6.31 -1.68 -5.42
N LEU A 96 6.93 -0.50 -5.60
CA LEU A 96 8.02 -0.03 -4.75
C LEU A 96 7.44 0.68 -3.53
N TYR A 97 7.65 0.09 -2.35
CA TYR A 97 7.22 0.64 -1.07
C TYR A 97 8.37 1.30 -0.32
N LYS A 98 8.04 2.13 0.68
CA LYS A 98 9.02 2.80 1.55
C LYS A 98 10.00 1.81 2.18
N GLN A 99 9.51 0.64 2.60
CA GLN A 99 10.33 -0.42 3.18
C GLN A 99 11.42 -0.92 2.24
N HIS A 100 11.14 -1.07 0.94
CA HIS A 100 12.16 -1.48 -0.04
C HIS A 100 13.27 -0.43 -0.18
N ILE A 101 12.90 0.87 -0.15
CA ILE A 101 13.88 1.96 -0.16
C ILE A 101 14.73 1.92 1.12
N MET A 102 14.10 1.68 2.28
CA MET A 102 14.84 1.57 3.54
C MET A 102 15.76 0.36 3.57
N HIS A 103 15.33 -0.80 3.05
CA HIS A 103 16.21 -1.96 2.93
C HIS A 103 17.45 -1.67 2.06
N ALA A 104 17.27 -0.98 0.94
CA ALA A 104 18.40 -0.55 0.12
C ALA A 104 19.35 0.40 0.88
N LEU A 105 18.80 1.33 1.66
CA LEU A 105 19.60 2.25 2.49
C LEU A 105 20.32 1.51 3.63
N MET A 106 19.69 0.48 4.21
CA MET A 106 20.33 -0.38 5.22
C MET A 106 21.49 -1.16 4.63
N ASP A 107 21.29 -1.83 3.49
CA ASP A 107 22.34 -2.59 2.81
C ASP A 107 23.50 -1.71 2.34
N ALA A 108 23.21 -0.44 2.03
CA ALA A 108 24.22 0.56 1.71
C ALA A 108 24.89 1.20 2.95
N GLY A 109 24.49 0.80 4.16
CA GLY A 109 25.12 1.22 5.42
C GLY A 109 24.68 2.60 5.95
N TYR A 110 23.57 3.17 5.46
CA TYR A 110 23.07 4.48 5.91
C TYR A 110 22.23 4.41 7.19
N THR A 111 21.71 3.25 7.53
CA THR A 111 20.94 3.02 8.77
C THR A 111 20.95 1.54 9.10
N ASN A 112 20.69 1.22 10.37
CA ASN A 112 20.51 -0.17 10.85
C ASN A 112 19.05 -0.51 11.14
N GLU A 113 18.14 0.44 10.91
CA GLU A 113 16.72 0.32 11.26
C GLU A 113 15.82 0.72 10.10
N ILE A 114 14.73 -0.04 9.91
CA ILE A 114 13.71 0.28 8.89
C ILE A 114 12.88 1.49 9.33
N PHE A 115 12.48 1.56 10.60
CA PHE A 115 11.58 2.58 11.15
C PHE A 115 12.27 3.52 12.14
N GLY A 116 13.56 3.78 11.95
CA GLY A 116 14.35 4.72 12.77
C GLY A 116 14.29 6.16 12.26
N ASP A 117 15.23 6.96 12.75
CA ASP A 117 15.30 8.41 12.46
C ASP A 117 15.35 8.72 10.97
N LEU A 118 16.10 7.91 10.19
CA LEU A 118 16.18 8.10 8.74
C LEU A 118 14.83 7.86 8.04
N PHE A 119 14.04 6.88 8.51
CA PHE A 119 12.69 6.68 7.99
C PHE A 119 11.80 7.89 8.25
N HIS A 120 11.84 8.43 9.48
CA HIS A 120 11.07 9.63 9.83
C HIS A 120 11.53 10.85 9.03
N ALA A 121 12.83 11.05 8.87
CA ALA A 121 13.37 12.12 8.05
C ALA A 121 12.92 12.06 6.59
N LEU A 122 12.87 10.85 5.98
CA LEU A 122 12.51 10.68 4.57
C LEU A 122 11.00 10.60 4.33
N PHE A 123 10.21 10.08 5.27
CA PHE A 123 8.82 9.70 5.03
C PHE A 123 7.78 10.29 5.99
N SER A 124 8.18 11.15 6.95
CA SER A 124 7.23 11.97 7.70
C SER A 124 6.83 13.21 6.88
N ARG A 125 5.54 13.58 6.94
CA ARG A 125 5.04 14.81 6.31
C ARG A 125 5.58 16.07 6.97
N GLU A 126 5.94 15.99 8.23
CA GLU A 126 6.46 17.09 9.06
C GLU A 126 7.94 17.35 8.79
N SER A 127 8.63 16.40 8.15
CA SER A 127 10.04 16.55 7.84
C SER A 127 10.26 17.44 6.62
N GLU A 128 11.10 18.46 6.77
CA GLU A 128 11.53 19.33 5.67
C GLU A 128 12.32 18.56 4.59
N THR A 129 12.94 17.46 4.99
CA THR A 129 13.76 16.61 4.11
C THR A 129 12.97 15.44 3.49
N ASN A 130 11.66 15.40 3.64
CA ASN A 130 10.89 14.28 3.15
C ASN A 130 10.99 14.12 1.62
N VAL A 131 10.90 12.86 1.20
CA VAL A 131 10.91 12.47 -0.22
C VAL A 131 9.52 12.10 -0.72
N LEU A 132 8.48 12.29 0.07
CA LEU A 132 7.13 11.89 -0.23
C LEU A 132 6.68 12.39 -1.61
N ALA A 133 5.88 11.57 -2.26
CA ALA A 133 5.21 11.90 -3.51
C ALA A 133 3.70 11.81 -3.33
N PRO A 134 2.92 12.71 -3.93
CA PRO A 134 1.47 12.67 -3.83
C PRO A 134 0.93 11.40 -4.49
N THR A 135 -0.02 10.76 -3.83
CA THR A 135 -0.76 9.61 -4.37
C THR A 135 -2.24 9.96 -4.32
N LYS A 136 -2.91 9.85 -5.46
CA LYS A 136 -4.38 10.01 -5.51
C LYS A 136 -5.02 8.68 -5.11
N TYR A 137 -5.89 8.75 -4.11
CA TYR A 137 -6.73 7.65 -3.66
C TYR A 137 -8.18 7.91 -4.03
N PRO A 138 -9.02 6.87 -4.23
CA PRO A 138 -10.47 7.01 -4.33
C PRO A 138 -11.04 7.55 -3.02
N SER A 139 -12.22 8.16 -3.06
CA SER A 139 -12.92 8.54 -1.84
C SER A 139 -13.47 7.33 -1.08
N ILE A 140 -13.82 7.50 0.19
CA ILE A 140 -14.45 6.45 1.01
C ILE A 140 -15.75 6.00 0.34
N GLU A 141 -16.56 6.95 -0.14
CA GLU A 141 -17.85 6.69 -0.77
C GLU A 141 -17.68 5.83 -2.04
N GLU A 142 -16.71 6.19 -2.91
CA GLU A 142 -16.40 5.41 -4.11
C GLU A 142 -15.99 3.98 -3.75
N VAL A 143 -15.16 3.80 -2.71
CA VAL A 143 -14.72 2.47 -2.27
C VAL A 143 -15.89 1.66 -1.71
N LEU A 144 -16.75 2.25 -0.88
CA LEU A 144 -17.91 1.58 -0.31
C LEU A 144 -18.92 1.17 -1.39
N GLU A 145 -19.15 2.04 -2.37
CA GLU A 145 -20.03 1.74 -3.52
C GLU A 145 -19.52 0.54 -4.32
N GLU A 146 -18.23 0.51 -4.63
CA GLU A 146 -17.62 -0.60 -5.36
C GLU A 146 -17.60 -1.91 -4.55
N VAL A 147 -17.34 -1.84 -3.23
CA VAL A 147 -17.38 -3.02 -2.34
C VAL A 147 -18.78 -3.59 -2.25
N HIS A 148 -19.80 -2.75 -2.02
CA HIS A 148 -21.19 -3.18 -1.98
C HIS A 148 -21.66 -3.71 -3.34
N GLY A 149 -21.28 -3.01 -4.43
CA GLY A 149 -21.57 -3.46 -5.79
C GLY A 149 -20.91 -4.80 -6.15
N ALA A 150 -19.81 -5.15 -5.50
CA ALA A 150 -19.16 -6.46 -5.62
C ALA A 150 -19.77 -7.54 -4.71
N GLY A 151 -20.77 -7.20 -3.88
CA GLY A 151 -21.36 -8.09 -2.89
C GLY A 151 -20.41 -8.41 -1.71
N GLY A 152 -19.44 -7.53 -1.47
CA GLY A 152 -18.44 -7.70 -0.41
C GLY A 152 -18.87 -7.11 0.94
N ILE A 153 -18.21 -7.55 2.00
CA ILE A 153 -18.35 -7.02 3.35
C ILE A 153 -17.25 -5.97 3.56
N ALA A 154 -17.65 -4.71 3.79
CA ALA A 154 -16.74 -3.62 4.09
C ALA A 154 -16.41 -3.58 5.60
N VAL A 155 -15.12 -3.44 5.94
CA VAL A 155 -14.65 -3.29 7.31
C VAL A 155 -13.60 -2.19 7.37
N LEU A 156 -13.72 -1.27 8.33
CA LEU A 156 -12.69 -0.26 8.57
C LEU A 156 -11.43 -0.93 9.14
N ALA A 157 -10.30 -0.78 8.45
CA ALA A 157 -9.03 -1.34 8.89
C ALA A 157 -8.44 -0.51 10.03
N HIS A 158 -7.73 -1.18 10.98
CA HIS A 158 -6.96 -0.57 12.07
C HIS A 158 -7.58 0.74 12.63
N PRO A 159 -8.82 0.70 13.12
CA PRO A 159 -9.60 1.89 13.47
C PRO A 159 -8.94 2.76 14.54
N ALA A 160 -8.10 2.19 15.41
CA ALA A 160 -7.38 2.94 16.45
C ALA A 160 -6.39 4.02 15.90
N PHE A 161 -6.12 4.02 14.59
CA PHE A 161 -5.31 5.08 13.94
C PHE A 161 -6.10 6.34 13.59
N TYR A 162 -7.42 6.31 13.74
CA TYR A 162 -8.29 7.45 13.42
C TYR A 162 -8.79 8.07 14.72
N ASP A 163 -8.56 9.37 14.91
CA ASP A 163 -8.84 10.08 16.18
C ASP A 163 -10.33 10.40 16.41
N ASN A 164 -11.17 10.10 15.43
CA ASN A 164 -12.61 10.39 15.46
C ASN A 164 -13.41 9.14 15.11
N PHE A 165 -14.01 8.57 16.14
CA PHE A 165 -14.95 7.45 16.06
C PHE A 165 -16.40 7.86 16.24
N ASP A 166 -16.71 9.15 16.22
CA ASP A 166 -18.06 9.68 16.42
C ASP A 166 -18.89 9.61 15.16
#